data_08b95f51c0281463e30b38593edb15e4
#
_entry.id   08b95f51c0281463e30b38593edb15e4
#
_cell.length_a   1.000
_cell.length_b   1.000
_cell.length_c   1.000
_cell.angle_alpha   90.00
_cell.angle_beta   90.00
_cell.angle_gamma   90.00
#
_symmetry.space_group_name_H-M   'P 1'
#
loop_
_entity.id
_entity.type
_entity.pdbx_description
1 polymer ?
#
loop_
_entity_poly.entity_id
_entity_poly.type
_entity_poly.pdbx_seq_one_letter_code
_entity_poly.pdbx_strand_id
1 'polypeptide(L)' 'MEKKDINRLKVVLVEKKRTGRWLAEQLGKDPATVSKWCTNSSKPSLETLLEIADKLEVGINDLIRK' A
#
# COMPACT_ATOMS: atom_id res chain seq x y z
N MET A 1 -2.40 19.97 10.05
CA MET A 1 -2.46 19.13 10.31
C MET A 1 -1.97 18.09 9.63
N GLU A 2 -1.39 17.27 9.94
CA GLU A 2 -0.92 16.36 9.31
C GLU A 2 -1.53 15.15 9.63
N LYS A 3 -1.83 14.29 8.85
CA LYS A 3 -2.36 13.09 9.18
C LYS A 3 -1.41 12.04 8.86
N LYS A 4 -1.33 10.99 9.63
CA LYS A 4 -0.55 9.90 9.30
C LYS A 4 -1.26 9.17 8.28
N ASP A 5 -0.67 8.85 7.20
CA ASP A 5 -1.36 8.15 6.17
C ASP A 5 -0.40 7.21 5.50
N ILE A 6 -0.89 6.45 4.53
CA ILE A 6 -0.07 5.48 3.86
C ILE A 6 0.19 5.90 2.44
N ASN A 7 0.34 7.20 2.22
CA ASN A 7 0.63 7.69 0.89
C ASN A 7 1.89 7.12 0.32
N ARG A 8 2.77 6.63 1.16
CA ARG A 8 4.00 6.06 0.64
C ARG A 8 3.76 4.78 -0.14
N LEU A 9 2.59 4.20 -0.04
CA LEU A 9 2.31 2.98 -0.81
C LEU A 9 2.49 3.24 -2.30
N LYS A 10 1.97 4.34 -2.79
CA LYS A 10 2.10 4.66 -4.20
C LYS A 10 3.56 4.87 -4.57
N VAL A 11 4.31 5.55 -3.70
CA VAL A 11 5.71 5.81 -3.95
C VAL A 11 6.49 4.50 -3.99
N VAL A 12 6.22 3.61 -3.05
CA VAL A 12 6.93 2.34 -2.98
C VAL A 12 6.61 1.48 -4.19
N LEU A 13 5.35 1.49 -4.63
CA LEU A 13 4.99 0.73 -5.82
C LEU A 13 5.80 1.20 -7.03
N VAL A 14 5.93 2.51 -7.18
CA VAL A 14 6.69 3.05 -8.30
C VAL A 14 8.16 2.68 -8.16
N GLU A 15 8.70 2.77 -6.96
CA GLU A 15 10.09 2.44 -6.73
C GLU A 15 10.38 0.98 -7.06
N LYS A 16 9.41 0.11 -6.79
CA LYS A 16 9.58 -1.32 -7.05
C LYS A 16 9.14 -1.67 -8.47
N LYS A 17 8.69 -0.68 -9.23
CA LYS A 17 8.23 -0.89 -10.60
C LYS A 17 7.07 -1.86 -10.64
N ARG A 18 6.15 -1.70 -9.68
CA ARG A 18 4.95 -2.51 -9.61
C ARG A 18 3.73 -1.60 -9.67
N THR A 19 2.60 -2.16 -10.06
CA THR A 19 1.37 -1.40 -10.15
C THR A 19 0.44 -1.79 -9.02
N GLY A 20 -0.56 -0.95 -8.78
CA GLY A 20 -1.57 -1.30 -7.80
C GLY A 20 -2.33 -2.53 -8.20
N ARG A 21 -2.52 -2.73 -9.51
CA ARG A 21 -3.21 -3.92 -10.00
C ARG A 21 -2.41 -5.17 -9.65
N TRP A 22 -1.10 -5.10 -9.84
CA TRP A 22 -0.26 -6.23 -9.47
C TRP A 22 -0.40 -6.55 -7.99
N LEU A 23 -0.39 -5.50 -7.17
CA LEU A 23 -0.51 -5.71 -5.74
C LEU A 23 -1.87 -6.32 -5.39
N ALA A 24 -2.93 -5.85 -6.03
CA ALA A 24 -4.25 -6.40 -5.78
C ALA A 24 -4.27 -7.89 -6.08
N GLU A 25 -3.63 -8.29 -7.17
CA GLU A 25 -3.57 -9.70 -7.52
C GLU A 25 -2.81 -10.51 -6.47
N GLN A 26 -1.71 -9.93 -5.96
CA GLN A 26 -0.92 -10.63 -4.96
C GLN A 26 -1.70 -10.82 -3.66
N LEU A 27 -2.58 -9.88 -3.35
CA LEU A 27 -3.33 -9.93 -2.11
C LEU A 27 -4.71 -10.57 -2.26
N GLY A 28 -5.10 -10.89 -3.48
CA GLY A 28 -6.44 -11.40 -3.71
C GLY A 28 -7.50 -10.36 -3.46
N LYS A 29 -7.18 -9.09 -3.73
CA LYS A 29 -8.11 -7.99 -3.51
C LYS A 29 -8.49 -7.36 -4.83
N ASP A 30 -9.54 -6.55 -4.78
CA ASP A 30 -10.01 -5.83 -5.94
C ASP A 30 -9.04 -4.69 -6.23
N PRO A 31 -8.68 -4.44 -7.49
CA PRO A 31 -7.83 -3.30 -7.81
C PRO A 31 -8.41 -1.96 -7.32
N ALA A 32 -9.73 -1.83 -7.30
CA ALA A 32 -10.34 -0.61 -6.80
C ALA A 32 -10.03 -0.40 -5.32
N THR A 33 -9.96 -1.48 -4.56
CA THR A 33 -9.64 -1.41 -3.15
C THR A 33 -8.22 -0.88 -2.95
N VAL A 34 -7.27 -1.39 -3.74
CA VAL A 34 -5.89 -0.94 -3.65
C VAL A 34 -5.79 0.52 -4.07
N SER A 35 -6.53 0.91 -5.09
CA SER A 35 -6.53 2.30 -5.53
C SER A 35 -7.00 3.23 -4.41
N LYS A 36 -7.98 2.81 -3.64
CA LYS A 36 -8.45 3.62 -2.53
C LYS A 36 -7.37 3.78 -1.46
N TRP A 37 -6.56 2.75 -1.27
CA TRP A 37 -5.46 2.87 -0.33
C TRP A 37 -4.43 3.88 -0.84
N CYS A 38 -4.16 3.87 -2.14
CA CYS A 38 -3.17 4.76 -2.72
C CYS A 38 -3.62 6.23 -2.66
N THR A 39 -4.93 6.46 -2.65
CA THR A 39 -5.45 7.82 -2.59
C THR A 39 -5.90 8.21 -1.20
N ASN A 40 -5.66 7.33 -0.21
CA ASN A 40 -6.08 7.58 1.16
C ASN A 40 -7.58 7.67 1.34
N SER A 41 -8.34 7.14 0.39
CA SER A 41 -9.79 7.09 0.54
C SER A 41 -10.18 6.05 1.58
N SER A 42 -9.36 5.04 1.77
CA SER A 42 -9.55 4.08 2.83
C SER A 42 -8.18 3.56 3.22
N LYS A 43 -8.12 2.84 4.32
CA LYS A 43 -6.85 2.35 4.83
C LYS A 43 -6.91 0.85 5.00
N PRO A 44 -5.85 0.14 4.67
CA PRO A 44 -5.81 -1.29 4.92
C PRO A 44 -5.64 -1.54 6.41
N SER A 45 -6.04 -2.73 6.85
CA SER A 45 -5.82 -3.11 8.24
C SER A 45 -4.33 -3.35 8.45
N LEU A 46 -3.92 -3.44 9.70
CA LEU A 46 -2.53 -3.70 10.00
C LEU A 46 -2.08 -5.03 9.39
N GLU A 47 -2.94 -6.03 9.46
CA GLU A 47 -2.64 -7.30 8.87
C GLU A 47 -2.37 -7.17 7.40
N THR A 48 -3.20 -6.41 6.71
CA THR A 48 -3.05 -6.20 5.27
C THR A 48 -1.78 -5.41 4.99
N LEU A 49 -1.46 -4.42 5.83
CA LEU A 49 -0.23 -3.66 5.64
C LEU A 49 0.99 -4.56 5.74
N LEU A 50 0.97 -5.51 6.65
CA LEU A 50 2.09 -6.44 6.78
C LEU A 50 2.21 -7.30 5.54
N GLU A 51 1.08 -7.70 4.97
CA GLU A 51 1.11 -8.48 3.74
C GLU A 51 1.66 -7.65 2.59
N ILE A 52 1.25 -6.39 2.51
CA ILE A 52 1.74 -5.50 1.47
C ILE A 52 3.25 -5.36 1.58
N ALA A 53 3.74 -5.12 2.79
CA ALA A 53 5.16 -4.95 3.00
C ALA A 53 5.92 -6.21 2.58
N ASP A 54 5.37 -7.37 2.89
CA ASP A 54 5.99 -8.62 2.54
C ASP A 54 6.05 -8.79 1.02
N LYS A 55 4.95 -8.50 0.33
CA LYS A 55 4.92 -8.65 -1.12
C LYS A 55 5.84 -7.68 -1.83
N LEU A 56 6.02 -6.51 -1.26
CA LEU A 56 6.90 -5.51 -1.85
C LEU A 56 8.32 -5.61 -1.32
N GLU A 57 8.54 -6.51 -0.36
CA GLU A 57 9.87 -6.73 0.22
C GLU A 57 10.43 -5.46 0.84
N VAL A 58 9.60 -4.79 1.61
CA VAL A 58 10.01 -3.58 2.32
C VAL A 58 9.53 -3.70 3.75
N GLY A 59 10.03 -2.80 4.61
CA GLY A 59 9.57 -2.76 5.98
C GLY A 59 8.24 -2.02 6.04
N ILE A 60 7.46 -2.30 7.06
CA ILE A 60 6.18 -1.64 7.20
C ILE A 60 6.37 -0.14 7.38
N ASN A 61 7.49 0.26 7.97
CA ASN A 61 7.76 1.69 8.13
C ASN A 61 7.92 2.40 6.80
N ASP A 62 8.27 1.67 5.76
CA ASP A 62 8.41 2.28 4.45
C ASP A 62 7.05 2.65 3.86
N LEU A 63 5.99 2.07 4.38
CA LEU A 63 4.65 2.34 3.88
C LEU A 63 3.93 3.39 4.69
N ILE A 64 4.38 3.64 5.90
CA ILE A 64 3.70 4.55 6.78
C ILE A 64 4.45 5.86 6.83
N ARG A 65 3.73 6.96 6.56
CA ARG A 65 4.36 8.23 6.60
C ARG A 65 4.15 8.85 7.93
N LYS A 66 5.15 9.44 8.48
CA LYS A 66 5.02 10.09 9.75
C LYS A 66 4.96 11.57 9.63
#